data_9b790e5ac03881b56284a7be9f1fdc96
#
_entry.id   9b790e5ac03881b56284a7be9f1fdc96
#
_cell.length_a   1.000
_cell.length_b   1.000
_cell.length_c   1.000
_cell.angle_alpha   90.00
_cell.angle_beta   90.00
_cell.angle_gamma   90.00
#
_symmetry.space_group_name_H-M   'P 1'
#
loop_
_entity.id
_entity.type
_entity.pdbx_description
1 polymer ?
#
loop_
_entity_poly.entity_id
_entity_poly.type
_entity_poly.pdbx_seq_one_letter_code
_entity_poly.pdbx_strand_id
1 'polypeptide(L)'
;FHTWKGPGLVRDVFRTRNMRELVGTTGIAHCRYPTAGSAWSDLESQPFYVNSPFGVTLGHNGNLTNAEALKRELWELDFRHVNTNSDSEVLLNVLALELERAARHHRLDADAIFRAVAGVHRRCRGAYAVVAMIAGYGMLAFRDPFGIRPLVVGIAEGKSRSEYLVASESVALLPLGYSLLRDVAPGEAIFVDLEGNFHARQCAQNPSLNPCLFEYVYLARPDSVIDGTSVYEARLRTGGALAEQVRAMPEARDIDVVIPIPDSSRPYALELANTLGLTYREGFVKNRYIGRTFIMPGQEMRKKSVRQKLNAIGMEFKDKVVLLVDDSIVRGTTSREIVQMARDAGARKVYFASASPPVRYPNVYGIDMPNQRELVATGRSESEIAAEIGADLLIYQRLDALKEAVCRCNPALTNFEASCFDGHYITGDITPEYLAQLADHRDESRGAVVEGDDPRGGSGE
;
A
#
# COMPACT_ATOMS: atom_id res chain seq x y z
N PHE A 1 9.55 19.46 -19.28
CA PHE A 1 9.00 18.12 -19.01
C PHE A 1 7.98 17.75 -20.07
N HIS A 2 7.98 16.49 -20.49
CA HIS A 2 6.89 15.89 -21.26
C HIS A 2 6.05 15.06 -20.29
N THR A 3 4.74 15.28 -20.26
CA THR A 3 3.86 14.65 -19.26
C THR A 3 2.64 14.04 -19.94
N TRP A 4 2.31 12.83 -19.56
CA TRP A 4 1.07 12.18 -19.94
C TRP A 4 0.42 11.54 -18.71
N LYS A 5 -0.88 11.78 -18.51
CA LYS A 5 -1.68 11.27 -17.38
C LYS A 5 -3.07 10.92 -17.86
N GLY A 6 -3.74 10.03 -17.17
CA GLY A 6 -5.15 9.72 -17.43
C GLY A 6 -5.67 8.65 -16.48
N PRO A 7 -6.99 8.54 -16.31
CA PRO A 7 -7.65 7.52 -15.52
C PRO A 7 -7.65 6.18 -16.26
N GLY A 8 -7.56 5.09 -15.54
CA GLY A 8 -7.66 3.74 -16.07
C GLY A 8 -6.39 2.91 -15.95
N LEU A 9 -6.34 1.79 -16.67
CA LEU A 9 -5.17 0.92 -16.66
C LEU A 9 -4.03 1.53 -17.47
N VAL A 10 -2.80 1.32 -17.04
CA VAL A 10 -1.58 1.82 -17.73
C VAL A 10 -1.60 1.54 -19.22
N ARG A 11 -1.95 0.30 -19.64
CA ARG A 11 -2.02 -0.10 -21.06
C ARG A 11 -3.07 0.65 -21.88
N ASP A 12 -4.12 1.16 -21.23
CA ASP A 12 -5.22 1.85 -21.91
C ASP A 12 -4.94 3.36 -22.01
N VAL A 13 -4.23 3.91 -21.03
CA VAL A 13 -3.81 5.32 -20.96
C VAL A 13 -2.57 5.57 -21.81
N PHE A 14 -1.56 4.68 -21.74
CA PHE A 14 -0.28 4.84 -22.43
C PHE A 14 -0.26 4.02 -23.73
N ARG A 15 -0.78 4.61 -24.80
CA ARG A 15 -0.71 4.03 -26.16
C ARG A 15 0.60 4.40 -26.84
N THR A 16 0.98 3.68 -27.90
CA THR A 16 2.24 3.89 -28.63
C THR A 16 2.47 5.35 -29.04
N ARG A 17 1.41 6.06 -29.47
CA ARG A 17 1.51 7.49 -29.82
C ARG A 17 1.92 8.36 -28.64
N ASN A 18 1.36 8.08 -27.45
CA ASN A 18 1.65 8.84 -26.23
C ASN A 18 3.09 8.58 -25.75
N MET A 19 3.54 7.33 -25.83
CA MET A 19 4.91 6.96 -25.46
C MET A 19 5.96 7.62 -26.37
N ARG A 20 5.65 7.88 -27.65
CA ARG A 20 6.55 8.58 -28.57
C ARG A 20 6.71 10.07 -28.24
N GLU A 21 5.77 10.66 -27.52
CA GLU A 21 5.81 12.07 -27.08
C GLU A 21 6.60 12.24 -25.78
N LEU A 22 6.79 11.15 -25.02
CA LEU A 22 7.56 11.15 -23.77
C LEU A 22 9.05 10.91 -24.09
N VAL A 23 9.70 11.94 -24.61
CA VAL A 23 11.13 11.90 -24.97
C VAL A 23 11.99 12.36 -23.80
N GLY A 24 13.14 11.71 -23.60
CA GLY A 24 14.08 12.05 -22.53
C GLY A 24 14.93 10.86 -22.09
N THR A 25 15.88 11.13 -21.21
CA THR A 25 16.81 10.14 -20.63
C THR A 25 16.51 9.86 -19.16
N THR A 26 15.61 10.63 -18.56
CA THR A 26 15.19 10.50 -17.15
C THR A 26 13.67 10.65 -17.08
N GLY A 27 13.02 9.86 -16.25
CA GLY A 27 11.57 9.92 -16.12
C GLY A 27 11.09 9.43 -14.76
N ILE A 28 9.90 9.87 -14.36
CA ILE A 28 9.16 9.33 -13.21
C ILE A 28 7.78 8.84 -13.67
N ALA A 29 7.28 7.82 -13.00
CA ALA A 29 5.95 7.27 -13.25
C ALA A 29 5.25 6.95 -11.95
N HIS A 30 3.92 7.04 -11.95
CA HIS A 30 3.09 6.73 -10.78
C HIS A 30 1.78 6.04 -11.20
N CYS A 31 1.42 4.99 -10.48
CA CYS A 31 0.10 4.37 -10.56
C CYS A 31 -0.66 4.72 -9.28
N ARG A 32 -1.64 5.61 -9.40
CA ARG A 32 -2.43 6.06 -8.25
C ARG A 32 -3.45 5.00 -7.86
N TYR A 33 -3.42 4.60 -6.58
CA TYR A 33 -4.54 3.98 -5.91
C TYR A 33 -5.14 5.04 -4.97
N PRO A 34 -6.39 5.50 -5.17
CA PRO A 34 -6.92 6.63 -4.44
C PRO A 34 -7.11 6.28 -2.96
N THR A 35 -6.36 6.97 -2.09
CA THR A 35 -6.43 6.84 -0.63
C THR A 35 -7.02 8.09 0.02
N ALA A 36 -6.85 9.25 -0.65
CA ALA A 36 -7.40 10.54 -0.29
C ALA A 36 -7.87 11.27 -1.55
N GLY A 37 -8.80 12.21 -1.42
CA GLY A 37 -9.35 13.00 -2.53
C GLY A 37 -10.34 12.20 -3.41
N SER A 38 -10.66 12.73 -4.60
CA SER A 38 -11.59 12.12 -5.54
C SER A 38 -10.93 11.02 -6.38
N ALA A 39 -11.51 9.82 -6.36
CA ALA A 39 -11.06 8.69 -7.18
C ALA A 39 -11.19 8.96 -8.69
N TRP A 40 -12.04 9.90 -9.08
CA TRP A 40 -12.43 10.19 -10.47
C TRP A 40 -11.83 11.48 -11.01
N SER A 41 -11.07 12.22 -10.20
CA SER A 41 -10.45 13.47 -10.62
C SER A 41 -9.13 13.23 -11.33
N ASP A 42 -9.07 13.57 -12.62
CA ASP A 42 -7.84 13.57 -13.42
C ASP A 42 -6.80 14.55 -12.87
N LEU A 43 -7.27 15.62 -12.20
CA LEU A 43 -6.42 16.66 -11.61
C LEU A 43 -5.54 16.12 -10.49
N GLU A 44 -6.00 15.06 -9.80
CA GLU A 44 -5.26 14.42 -8.71
C GLU A 44 -4.35 13.28 -9.19
N SER A 45 -4.30 13.02 -10.51
CA SER A 45 -3.35 12.05 -11.07
C SER A 45 -1.93 12.57 -10.93
N GLN A 46 -1.04 11.69 -10.46
CA GLN A 46 0.39 11.99 -10.32
C GLN A 46 1.17 11.61 -11.59
N PRO A 47 2.34 12.22 -11.82
CA PRO A 47 3.05 13.18 -10.98
C PRO A 47 2.42 14.59 -11.02
N PHE A 48 2.54 15.33 -9.91
CA PHE A 48 2.24 16.74 -9.84
C PHE A 48 3.40 17.58 -10.36
N TYR A 49 3.13 18.82 -10.78
CA TYR A 49 4.14 19.74 -11.30
C TYR A 49 3.96 21.14 -10.72
N VAL A 50 5.10 21.78 -10.40
CA VAL A 50 5.20 23.19 -10.05
C VAL A 50 6.33 23.83 -10.84
N ASN A 51 6.13 25.06 -11.36
CA ASN A 51 7.12 25.74 -12.19
C ASN A 51 8.08 26.64 -11.40
N SER A 52 7.72 27.09 -10.21
CA SER A 52 8.48 28.05 -9.40
C SER A 52 8.92 27.46 -8.06
N PRO A 53 10.13 27.76 -7.58
CA PRO A 53 11.22 28.54 -8.23
C PRO A 53 12.02 27.76 -9.26
N PHE A 54 11.94 26.42 -9.19
CA PHE A 54 12.52 25.47 -10.14
C PHE A 54 11.39 24.60 -10.68
N GLY A 55 11.42 24.23 -11.94
CA GLY A 55 10.48 23.24 -12.46
C GLY A 55 10.66 21.92 -11.72
N VAL A 56 9.67 21.51 -10.91
CA VAL A 56 9.73 20.25 -10.15
C VAL A 56 8.51 19.42 -10.49
N THR A 57 8.73 18.15 -10.81
CA THR A 57 7.65 17.16 -10.90
C THR A 57 7.87 16.09 -9.86
N LEU A 58 6.78 15.61 -9.22
CA LEU A 58 6.84 14.74 -8.05
C LEU A 58 5.75 13.67 -8.08
N GLY A 59 6.14 12.44 -7.77
CA GLY A 59 5.26 11.33 -7.43
C GLY A 59 5.50 10.89 -5.99
N HIS A 60 4.42 10.54 -5.29
CA HIS A 60 4.41 10.23 -3.86
C HIS A 60 3.51 9.04 -3.55
N ASN A 61 4.05 8.08 -2.80
CA ASN A 61 3.29 7.02 -2.15
C ASN A 61 3.30 7.25 -0.63
N GLY A 62 2.13 7.25 -0.04
CA GLY A 62 1.97 7.47 1.39
C GLY A 62 0.80 8.38 1.71
N ASN A 63 0.85 9.05 2.85
CA ASN A 63 -0.11 10.08 3.24
C ASN A 63 0.50 11.00 4.31
N LEU A 64 0.30 12.30 4.15
CA LEU A 64 0.68 13.31 5.14
C LEU A 64 -0.43 13.46 6.17
N THR A 65 -0.10 13.27 7.44
CA THR A 65 -1.05 13.44 8.54
C THR A 65 -1.35 14.90 8.87
N ASN A 66 -0.46 15.83 8.48
CA ASN A 66 -0.61 17.26 8.69
C ASN A 66 -0.86 18.07 7.42
N ALA A 67 -1.36 17.44 6.35
CA ALA A 67 -1.57 18.09 5.05
C ALA A 67 -2.40 19.37 5.12
N GLU A 68 -3.52 19.36 5.88
CA GLU A 68 -4.40 20.54 6.01
C GLU A 68 -3.74 21.71 6.75
N ALA A 69 -2.92 21.43 7.76
CA ALA A 69 -2.14 22.46 8.45
C ALA A 69 -1.09 23.07 7.52
N LEU A 70 -0.37 22.23 6.75
CA LEU A 70 0.60 22.68 5.76
C LEU A 70 -0.05 23.49 4.63
N LYS A 71 -1.23 23.08 4.17
CA LYS A 71 -1.99 23.81 3.13
C LYS A 71 -2.33 25.24 3.57
N ARG A 72 -2.76 25.41 4.84
CA ARG A 72 -2.99 26.75 5.43
C ARG A 72 -1.70 27.54 5.55
N GLU A 73 -0.62 26.94 6.05
CA GLU A 73 0.69 27.60 6.17
C GLU A 73 1.20 28.08 4.81
N LEU A 74 1.13 27.24 3.78
CA LEU A 74 1.52 27.57 2.40
C LEU A 74 0.71 28.77 1.87
N TRP A 75 -0.59 28.83 2.18
CA TRP A 75 -1.47 29.92 1.75
C TRP A 75 -1.16 31.22 2.51
N GLU A 76 -1.13 31.17 3.84
CA GLU A 76 -1.06 32.36 4.70
C GLU A 76 0.34 32.98 4.75
N LEU A 77 1.39 32.17 4.76
CA LEU A 77 2.77 32.63 4.96
C LEU A 77 3.59 32.65 3.68
N ASP A 78 3.37 31.69 2.80
CA ASP A 78 4.23 31.48 1.63
C ASP A 78 3.53 31.91 0.31
N PHE A 79 2.28 32.37 0.37
CA PHE A 79 1.45 32.81 -0.76
C PHE A 79 1.36 31.78 -1.90
N ARG A 80 1.41 30.48 -1.54
CA ARG A 80 1.28 29.36 -2.47
C ARG A 80 -0.12 28.77 -2.42
N HIS A 81 -0.72 28.67 -3.58
CA HIS A 81 -2.04 28.08 -3.75
C HIS A 81 -1.93 26.60 -4.14
N VAL A 82 -2.70 25.74 -3.45
CA VAL A 82 -2.83 24.31 -3.75
C VAL A 82 -4.17 24.11 -4.45
N ASN A 83 -4.16 23.51 -5.63
CA ASN A 83 -5.33 23.44 -6.50
C ASN A 83 -6.20 22.19 -6.24
N THR A 84 -5.65 21.17 -5.57
CA THR A 84 -6.35 19.90 -5.31
C THR A 84 -6.44 19.61 -3.82
N ASN A 85 -7.13 18.52 -3.48
CA ASN A 85 -7.16 17.99 -2.12
C ASN A 85 -6.10 16.91 -1.89
N SER A 86 -5.17 16.73 -2.84
CA SER A 86 -4.08 15.75 -2.70
C SER A 86 -2.97 16.28 -1.80
N ASP A 87 -2.62 15.51 -0.80
CA ASP A 87 -1.46 15.74 0.06
C ASP A 87 -0.13 15.75 -0.72
N SER A 88 -0.09 15.04 -1.87
CA SER A 88 1.08 15.03 -2.77
C SER A 88 1.35 16.40 -3.40
N GLU A 89 0.31 17.19 -3.71
CA GLU A 89 0.48 18.57 -4.18
C GLU A 89 0.98 19.47 -3.06
N VAL A 90 0.51 19.26 -1.82
CA VAL A 90 1.01 19.95 -0.64
C VAL A 90 2.51 19.65 -0.44
N LEU A 91 2.88 18.38 -0.47
CA LEU A 91 4.28 17.93 -0.34
C LEU A 91 5.18 18.54 -1.42
N LEU A 92 4.72 18.58 -2.67
CA LEU A 92 5.43 19.21 -3.78
C LEU A 92 5.67 20.71 -3.52
N ASN A 93 4.68 21.43 -3.04
CA ASN A 93 4.81 22.85 -2.74
C ASN A 93 5.73 23.11 -1.55
N VAL A 94 5.70 22.27 -0.51
CA VAL A 94 6.68 22.32 0.59
C VAL A 94 8.10 22.07 0.06
N LEU A 95 8.31 21.05 -0.78
CA LEU A 95 9.63 20.78 -1.39
C LEU A 95 10.10 21.96 -2.23
N ALA A 96 9.23 22.52 -3.07
CA ALA A 96 9.60 23.68 -3.92
C ALA A 96 10.05 24.89 -3.08
N LEU A 97 9.35 25.17 -1.98
CA LEU A 97 9.72 26.24 -1.06
C LEU A 97 11.04 25.98 -0.34
N GLU A 98 11.25 24.75 0.12
CA GLU A 98 12.51 24.39 0.78
C GLU A 98 13.70 24.42 -0.20
N LEU A 99 13.49 24.09 -1.48
CA LEU A 99 14.50 24.27 -2.54
C LEU A 99 14.82 25.76 -2.75
N GLU A 100 13.82 26.64 -2.74
CA GLU A 100 14.00 28.08 -2.81
C GLU A 100 14.86 28.62 -1.67
N ARG A 101 14.51 28.24 -0.42
CA ARG A 101 15.24 28.62 0.78
C ARG A 101 16.68 28.10 0.82
N ALA A 102 16.92 26.92 0.26
CA ALA A 102 18.23 26.29 0.22
C ALA A 102 19.13 26.80 -0.91
N ALA A 103 18.54 27.36 -1.98
CA ALA A 103 19.27 27.82 -3.15
C ALA A 103 20.20 28.99 -2.83
N ARG A 104 21.40 29.01 -3.48
CA ARG A 104 22.34 30.10 -3.42
C ARG A 104 22.44 30.76 -4.79
N HIS A 105 22.21 32.06 -4.87
CA HIS A 105 22.25 32.82 -6.14
C HIS A 105 21.38 32.16 -7.23
N HIS A 106 20.18 31.69 -6.87
CA HIS A 106 19.27 30.97 -7.75
C HIS A 106 19.81 29.67 -8.37
N ARG A 107 20.79 29.03 -7.73
CA ARG A 107 21.36 27.74 -8.16
C ARG A 107 21.25 26.72 -7.06
N LEU A 108 21.04 25.47 -7.47
CA LEU A 108 21.05 24.28 -6.61
C LEU A 108 22.34 23.50 -6.87
N ASP A 109 22.91 23.00 -5.80
CA ASP A 109 23.88 21.90 -5.79
C ASP A 109 23.30 20.73 -4.99
N ALA A 110 23.96 19.60 -4.98
CA ALA A 110 23.51 18.43 -4.22
C ALA A 110 23.32 18.76 -2.73
N ASP A 111 24.17 19.59 -2.15
CA ASP A 111 24.08 20.03 -0.76
C ASP A 111 22.82 20.87 -0.50
N ALA A 112 22.47 21.76 -1.41
CA ALA A 112 21.24 22.55 -1.31
C ALA A 112 19.99 21.67 -1.40
N ILE A 113 19.99 20.69 -2.31
CA ILE A 113 18.89 19.74 -2.48
C ILE A 113 18.70 18.92 -1.19
N PHE A 114 19.76 18.42 -0.58
CA PHE A 114 19.69 17.68 0.68
C PHE A 114 19.25 18.56 1.86
N ARG A 115 19.65 19.84 1.90
CA ARG A 115 19.11 20.79 2.90
C ARG A 115 17.62 21.02 2.71
N ALA A 116 17.13 21.08 1.46
CA ALA A 116 15.70 21.20 1.19
C ALA A 116 14.94 19.98 1.67
N VAL A 117 15.41 18.75 1.41
CA VAL A 117 14.80 17.54 1.93
C VAL A 117 14.79 17.52 3.46
N ALA A 118 15.88 17.95 4.11
CA ALA A 118 15.88 18.11 5.58
C ALA A 118 14.82 19.12 6.06
N GLY A 119 14.53 20.16 5.27
CA GLY A 119 13.39 21.06 5.49
C GLY A 119 12.04 20.38 5.38
N VAL A 120 11.86 19.56 4.35
CA VAL A 120 10.64 18.74 4.17
C VAL A 120 10.43 17.84 5.39
N HIS A 121 11.45 17.11 5.85
CA HIS A 121 11.34 16.22 7.02
C HIS A 121 10.99 16.94 8.33
N ARG A 122 11.37 18.22 8.46
CA ARG A 122 10.95 19.02 9.64
C ARG A 122 9.51 19.47 9.59
N ARG A 123 8.95 19.72 8.41
CA ARG A 123 7.61 20.26 8.22
C ARG A 123 6.55 19.18 8.02
N CYS A 124 6.85 18.19 7.19
CA CYS A 124 5.90 17.12 6.84
C CYS A 124 5.88 16.02 7.89
N ARG A 125 4.70 15.59 8.25
CA ARG A 125 4.45 14.43 9.13
C ARG A 125 3.65 13.38 8.38
N GLY A 126 3.81 12.12 8.74
CA GLY A 126 3.16 11.00 8.09
C GLY A 126 4.16 10.07 7.42
N ALA A 127 3.69 9.33 6.43
CA ALA A 127 4.51 8.39 5.67
C ALA A 127 4.62 8.85 4.21
N TYR A 128 5.83 8.81 3.66
CA TYR A 128 6.05 9.18 2.26
C TYR A 128 7.29 8.54 1.66
N ALA A 129 7.10 7.94 0.48
CA ALA A 129 8.15 7.54 -0.44
C ALA A 129 8.00 8.39 -1.70
N VAL A 130 9.00 9.18 -2.02
CA VAL A 130 8.94 10.25 -3.03
C VAL A 130 9.94 10.01 -4.12
N VAL A 131 9.51 10.21 -5.36
CA VAL A 131 10.37 10.38 -6.53
C VAL A 131 10.04 11.71 -7.19
N ALA A 132 11.07 12.47 -7.55
CA ALA A 132 10.91 13.80 -8.16
C ALA A 132 11.98 14.03 -9.24
N MET A 133 11.67 14.91 -10.19
CA MET A 133 12.68 15.47 -11.11
C MET A 133 12.73 16.98 -10.95
N ILE A 134 13.93 17.52 -10.90
CA ILE A 134 14.18 18.96 -10.85
C ILE A 134 14.77 19.37 -12.20
N ALA A 135 14.08 20.25 -12.95
CA ALA A 135 14.46 20.65 -14.30
C ALA A 135 15.86 21.29 -14.31
N GLY A 136 16.74 20.76 -15.15
CA GLY A 136 18.11 21.24 -15.27
C GLY A 136 19.06 20.74 -14.18
N TYR A 137 18.60 19.87 -13.25
CA TYR A 137 19.44 19.37 -12.14
C TYR A 137 19.50 17.84 -12.06
N GLY A 138 18.39 17.13 -12.12
CA GLY A 138 18.39 15.67 -12.05
C GLY A 138 17.18 15.06 -11.36
N MET A 139 17.35 13.81 -10.92
CA MET A 139 16.34 13.01 -10.23
C MET A 139 16.61 12.99 -8.72
N LEU A 140 15.58 13.24 -7.93
CA LEU A 140 15.60 13.20 -6.47
C LEU A 140 14.65 12.09 -5.99
N ALA A 141 15.07 11.33 -4.99
CA ALA A 141 14.20 10.41 -4.27
C ALA A 141 14.47 10.49 -2.76
N PHE A 142 13.44 10.35 -1.94
CA PHE A 142 13.60 10.34 -0.49
C PHE A 142 12.48 9.57 0.21
N ARG A 143 12.80 9.06 1.38
CA ARG A 143 11.90 8.24 2.22
C ARG A 143 11.62 8.94 3.52
N ASP A 144 10.42 8.77 4.08
CA ASP A 144 10.01 9.34 5.36
C ASP A 144 10.95 8.97 6.52
N PRO A 145 11.03 9.79 7.60
CA PRO A 145 11.96 9.57 8.71
C PRO A 145 11.77 8.27 9.49
N PHE A 146 10.60 7.64 9.36
CA PHE A 146 10.29 6.36 10.01
C PHE A 146 10.46 5.16 9.08
N GLY A 147 10.64 5.40 7.77
CA GLY A 147 10.74 4.35 6.77
C GLY A 147 9.46 3.51 6.64
N ILE A 148 8.29 4.14 6.84
CA ILE A 148 7.00 3.45 6.79
C ILE A 148 6.72 2.90 5.39
N ARG A 149 6.85 3.79 4.38
CA ARG A 149 6.63 3.37 2.99
C ARG A 149 7.92 2.83 2.39
N PRO A 150 7.87 1.72 1.63
CA PRO A 150 9.06 1.16 1.02
C PRO A 150 9.57 2.02 -0.14
N LEU A 151 10.89 2.06 -0.29
CA LEU A 151 11.58 2.67 -1.41
C LEU A 151 12.92 1.99 -1.61
N VAL A 152 13.19 1.51 -2.82
CA VAL A 152 14.41 0.79 -3.18
C VAL A 152 15.14 1.50 -4.31
N VAL A 153 16.45 1.32 -4.38
CA VAL A 153 17.28 1.77 -5.50
C VAL A 153 17.94 0.57 -6.17
N GLY A 154 17.83 0.53 -7.48
CA GLY A 154 18.51 -0.43 -8.35
C GLY A 154 19.59 0.24 -9.19
N ILE A 155 20.52 -0.57 -9.65
CA ILE A 155 21.63 -0.18 -10.50
C ILE A 155 21.74 -1.10 -11.71
N ALA A 156 22.06 -0.54 -12.85
CA ALA A 156 22.46 -1.28 -14.05
C ALA A 156 23.73 -0.66 -14.63
N GLU A 157 24.57 -1.50 -15.24
CA GLU A 157 25.74 -1.02 -15.99
C GLU A 157 25.30 -0.54 -17.36
N GLY A 158 25.33 0.77 -17.57
CA GLY A 158 25.14 1.36 -18.88
C GLY A 158 26.40 1.29 -19.74
N LYS A 159 26.30 1.65 -21.02
CA LYS A 159 27.43 1.60 -21.96
C LYS A 159 28.60 2.50 -21.58
N SER A 160 28.37 3.61 -20.89
CA SER A 160 29.37 4.61 -20.52
C SER A 160 29.35 4.97 -19.03
N ARG A 161 28.28 4.70 -18.34
CA ARG A 161 28.08 5.00 -16.91
C ARG A 161 27.00 4.12 -16.31
N SER A 162 26.98 4.03 -14.99
CA SER A 162 25.88 3.36 -14.27
C SER A 162 24.55 4.10 -14.45
N GLU A 163 23.49 3.36 -14.53
CA GLU A 163 22.10 3.83 -14.58
C GLU A 163 21.40 3.45 -13.28
N TYR A 164 20.51 4.33 -12.81
CA TYR A 164 19.82 4.13 -11.54
C TYR A 164 18.31 4.12 -11.73
N LEU A 165 17.63 3.23 -11.02
CA LEU A 165 16.19 3.14 -10.96
C LEU A 165 15.73 3.15 -9.50
N VAL A 166 14.85 4.07 -9.14
CA VAL A 166 14.22 4.11 -7.82
C VAL A 166 12.78 3.63 -7.96
N ALA A 167 12.36 2.70 -7.12
CA ALA A 167 11.03 2.11 -7.17
C ALA A 167 10.45 1.85 -5.77
N SER A 168 9.13 1.69 -5.70
CA SER A 168 8.45 1.30 -4.46
C SER A 168 8.78 -0.13 -4.05
N GLU A 169 8.99 -1.03 -5.04
CA GLU A 169 9.25 -2.44 -4.82
C GLU A 169 10.39 -2.96 -5.70
N SER A 170 11.20 -3.88 -5.17
CA SER A 170 12.34 -4.48 -5.88
C SER A 170 11.95 -5.25 -7.14
N VAL A 171 10.72 -5.77 -7.22
CA VAL A 171 10.20 -6.48 -8.41
C VAL A 171 10.11 -5.61 -9.66
N ALA A 172 10.11 -4.29 -9.52
CA ALA A 172 10.12 -3.37 -10.66
C ALA A 172 11.50 -3.31 -11.35
N LEU A 173 12.56 -3.70 -10.67
CA LEU A 173 13.95 -3.55 -11.13
C LEU A 173 14.32 -4.62 -12.16
N LEU A 174 14.12 -5.88 -11.81
CA LEU A 174 14.60 -7.02 -12.60
C LEU A 174 14.06 -7.05 -14.04
N PRO A 175 12.77 -6.81 -14.32
CA PRO A 175 12.24 -6.81 -15.69
C PRO A 175 12.86 -5.74 -16.60
N LEU A 176 13.44 -4.69 -15.99
CA LEU A 176 14.08 -3.58 -16.68
C LEU A 176 15.61 -3.73 -16.74
N GLY A 177 16.17 -4.84 -16.25
CA GLY A 177 17.60 -5.14 -16.28
C GLY A 177 18.42 -4.49 -15.16
N TYR A 178 17.75 -4.03 -14.07
CA TYR A 178 18.41 -3.49 -12.90
C TYR A 178 18.57 -4.53 -11.81
N SER A 179 19.68 -4.53 -11.11
CA SER A 179 19.91 -5.27 -9.87
C SER A 179 19.54 -4.40 -8.67
N LEU A 180 19.00 -4.99 -7.62
CA LEU A 180 18.76 -4.28 -6.36
C LEU A 180 20.11 -3.86 -5.76
N LEU A 181 20.32 -2.56 -5.62
CA LEU A 181 21.48 -2.01 -4.93
C LEU A 181 21.25 -2.04 -3.40
N ARG A 182 20.17 -1.44 -2.94
CA ARG A 182 19.73 -1.43 -1.53
C ARG A 182 18.38 -0.75 -1.35
N ASP A 183 17.82 -0.88 -0.17
CA ASP A 183 16.73 -0.03 0.29
C ASP A 183 17.21 1.40 0.56
N VAL A 184 16.31 2.39 0.41
CA VAL A 184 16.55 3.77 0.86
C VAL A 184 16.28 3.81 2.36
N ALA A 185 17.27 4.28 3.13
CA ALA A 185 17.12 4.31 4.59
C ALA A 185 16.04 5.32 5.04
N PRO A 186 15.47 5.15 6.25
CA PRO A 186 14.54 6.13 6.82
C PRO A 186 15.15 7.53 6.83
N GLY A 187 14.45 8.53 6.30
CA GLY A 187 14.90 9.92 6.24
C GLY A 187 16.05 10.21 5.28
N GLU A 188 16.47 9.21 4.51
CA GLU A 188 17.52 9.37 3.51
C GLU A 188 16.97 9.98 2.21
N ALA A 189 17.79 10.79 1.56
CA ALA A 189 17.59 11.26 0.19
C ALA A 189 18.68 10.76 -0.73
N ILE A 190 18.30 10.45 -1.97
CA ILE A 190 19.16 10.09 -3.09
C ILE A 190 18.96 11.15 -4.18
N PHE A 191 20.04 11.65 -4.73
CA PHE A 191 20.04 12.56 -5.87
C PHE A 191 20.97 12.04 -6.95
N VAL A 192 20.45 11.93 -8.17
CA VAL A 192 21.24 11.60 -9.37
C VAL A 192 21.23 12.82 -10.28
N ASP A 193 22.39 13.44 -10.47
CA ASP A 193 22.53 14.63 -11.29
C ASP A 193 22.46 14.30 -12.81
N LEU A 194 22.49 15.33 -13.64
CA LEU A 194 22.42 15.16 -15.11
C LEU A 194 23.67 14.48 -15.69
N GLU A 195 24.81 14.57 -15.00
CA GLU A 195 26.03 13.86 -15.32
C GLU A 195 25.97 12.37 -14.94
N GLY A 196 24.96 11.96 -14.14
CA GLY A 196 24.74 10.60 -13.67
C GLY A 196 25.50 10.27 -12.40
N ASN A 197 26.03 11.27 -11.68
CA ASN A 197 26.65 11.05 -10.39
C ASN A 197 25.57 10.74 -9.34
N PHE A 198 25.81 9.70 -8.57
CA PHE A 198 24.92 9.25 -7.49
C PHE A 198 25.36 9.88 -6.16
N HIS A 199 24.46 10.60 -5.56
CA HIS A 199 24.63 11.24 -4.25
C HIS A 199 23.59 10.69 -3.28
N ALA A 200 23.97 10.41 -2.03
CA ALA A 200 23.07 9.95 -0.99
C ALA A 200 23.40 10.63 0.33
N ARG A 201 22.38 11.00 1.11
CA ARG A 201 22.56 11.66 2.41
C ARG A 201 21.41 11.39 3.35
N GLN A 202 21.75 11.19 4.62
CA GLN A 202 20.76 11.23 5.71
C GLN A 202 20.31 12.68 5.93
N CYS A 203 19.00 12.93 5.77
CA CYS A 203 18.39 14.26 5.87
C CYS A 203 17.50 14.43 7.11
N ALA A 204 17.08 13.34 7.77
CA ALA A 204 16.30 13.40 9.01
C ALA A 204 17.23 13.46 10.24
N GLN A 205 16.77 14.12 11.31
CA GLN A 205 17.54 14.26 12.55
C GLN A 205 17.55 12.98 13.39
N ASN A 206 16.40 12.31 13.52
CA ASN A 206 16.21 11.11 14.35
C ASN A 206 15.50 10.03 13.53
N PRO A 207 16.15 9.46 12.51
CA PRO A 207 15.51 8.41 11.71
C PRO A 207 15.37 7.13 12.52
N SER A 208 14.29 6.40 12.29
CA SER A 208 14.08 5.07 12.84
C SER A 208 13.36 4.18 11.84
N LEU A 209 13.75 2.92 11.75
CA LEU A 209 13.15 1.99 10.80
C LEU A 209 11.92 1.32 11.41
N ASN A 210 10.75 1.67 10.90
CA ASN A 210 9.46 1.12 11.29
C ASN A 210 8.63 0.81 10.02
N PRO A 211 9.01 -0.19 9.23
CA PRO A 211 8.29 -0.49 7.99
C PRO A 211 6.85 -0.90 8.29
N CYS A 212 5.96 -0.57 7.37
CA CYS A 212 4.57 -0.94 7.49
C CYS A 212 4.42 -2.47 7.50
N LEU A 213 3.89 -3.03 8.59
CA LEU A 213 3.72 -4.48 8.73
C LEU A 213 2.72 -5.04 7.70
N PHE A 214 1.75 -4.24 7.28
CA PHE A 214 0.74 -4.63 6.31
C PHE A 214 1.31 -4.81 4.88
N GLU A 215 2.47 -4.24 4.58
CA GLU A 215 3.22 -4.53 3.34
C GLU A 215 3.59 -6.02 3.26
N TYR A 216 4.13 -6.58 4.33
CA TYR A 216 4.48 -8.01 4.38
C TYR A 216 3.24 -8.90 4.37
N VAL A 217 2.14 -8.45 4.95
CA VAL A 217 0.88 -9.21 4.99
C VAL A 217 0.22 -9.26 3.61
N TYR A 218 0.03 -8.11 2.97
CA TYR A 218 -0.85 -8.04 1.79
C TYR A 218 -0.31 -7.22 0.62
N LEU A 219 0.16 -5.97 0.88
CA LEU A 219 0.35 -4.99 -0.19
C LEU A 219 1.48 -5.34 -1.13
N ALA A 220 2.65 -5.71 -0.59
CA ALA A 220 3.81 -6.05 -1.39
C ALA A 220 3.60 -7.35 -2.18
N ARG A 221 4.20 -7.42 -3.34
CA ARG A 221 4.24 -8.68 -4.09
C ARG A 221 5.09 -9.71 -3.34
N PRO A 222 4.74 -11.00 -3.40
CA PRO A 222 5.50 -12.04 -2.67
C PRO A 222 6.95 -12.16 -3.14
N ASP A 223 7.25 -11.82 -4.38
CA ASP A 223 8.59 -11.85 -4.98
C ASP A 223 9.40 -10.57 -4.69
N SER A 224 8.88 -9.63 -3.90
CA SER A 224 9.60 -8.43 -3.44
C SER A 224 10.53 -8.71 -2.28
N VAL A 225 11.59 -7.88 -2.20
CA VAL A 225 12.45 -7.72 -1.03
C VAL A 225 12.26 -6.29 -0.51
N ILE A 226 11.92 -6.14 0.77
CA ILE A 226 11.70 -4.85 1.45
C ILE A 226 12.54 -4.83 2.72
N ASP A 227 13.33 -3.77 2.90
CA ASP A 227 14.22 -3.61 4.06
C ASP A 227 15.04 -4.88 4.34
N GLY A 228 15.62 -5.45 3.28
CA GLY A 228 16.42 -6.66 3.32
C GLY A 228 15.65 -7.96 3.61
N THR A 229 14.31 -7.92 3.62
CA THR A 229 13.45 -9.07 3.96
C THR A 229 12.67 -9.56 2.74
N SER A 230 12.77 -10.85 2.42
CA SER A 230 11.91 -11.50 1.43
C SER A 230 10.47 -11.54 1.93
N VAL A 231 9.57 -10.93 1.18
CA VAL A 231 8.12 -10.95 1.49
C VAL A 231 7.58 -12.39 1.47
N TYR A 232 8.04 -13.20 0.52
CA TYR A 232 7.64 -14.61 0.43
C TYR A 232 8.06 -15.41 1.67
N GLU A 233 9.31 -15.26 2.12
CA GLU A 233 9.80 -15.94 3.32
C GLU A 233 9.04 -15.46 4.58
N ALA A 234 8.80 -14.17 4.72
CA ALA A 234 8.01 -13.62 5.81
C ALA A 234 6.60 -14.24 5.86
N ARG A 235 5.95 -14.40 4.70
CA ARG A 235 4.63 -15.04 4.60
C ARG A 235 4.67 -16.52 4.95
N LEU A 236 5.69 -17.28 4.52
CA LEU A 236 5.86 -18.68 4.93
C LEU A 236 6.00 -18.78 6.46
N ARG A 237 6.91 -18.00 7.06
CA ARG A 237 7.11 -18.00 8.51
C ARG A 237 5.86 -17.62 9.29
N THR A 238 5.08 -16.66 8.77
CA THR A 238 3.78 -16.30 9.34
C THR A 238 2.78 -17.45 9.26
N GLY A 239 2.75 -18.21 8.16
CA GLY A 239 1.95 -19.43 8.03
C GLY A 239 2.32 -20.50 9.05
N GLY A 240 3.61 -20.72 9.28
CA GLY A 240 4.10 -21.61 10.33
C GLY A 240 3.70 -21.16 11.75
N ALA A 241 3.81 -19.86 12.04
CA ALA A 241 3.36 -19.30 13.31
C ALA A 241 1.85 -19.41 13.52
N LEU A 242 1.06 -19.26 12.46
CA LEU A 242 -0.40 -19.47 12.50
C LEU A 242 -0.74 -20.96 12.74
N ALA A 243 0.04 -21.88 12.20
CA ALA A 243 -0.14 -23.31 12.42
C ALA A 243 -0.04 -23.69 13.90
N GLU A 244 0.88 -23.06 14.65
CA GLU A 244 1.00 -23.31 16.09
C GLU A 244 -0.26 -22.89 16.86
N GLN A 245 -0.92 -21.81 16.43
CA GLN A 245 -2.17 -21.38 17.03
C GLN A 245 -3.31 -22.34 16.68
N VAL A 246 -3.40 -22.80 15.44
CA VAL A 246 -4.39 -23.82 15.02
C VAL A 246 -4.17 -25.11 15.82
N ARG A 247 -2.93 -25.56 16.00
CA ARG A 247 -2.57 -26.77 16.78
C ARG A 247 -3.02 -26.68 18.24
N ALA A 248 -2.97 -25.47 18.81
CA ALA A 248 -3.37 -25.25 20.21
C ALA A 248 -4.90 -25.32 20.43
N MET A 249 -5.71 -25.30 19.36
CA MET A 249 -7.18 -25.33 19.45
C MET A 249 -7.71 -26.76 19.34
N PRO A 250 -8.35 -27.29 20.40
CA PRO A 250 -8.93 -28.62 20.37
C PRO A 250 -10.00 -28.80 19.27
N GLU A 251 -10.75 -27.72 18.98
CA GLU A 251 -11.81 -27.69 17.98
C GLU A 251 -11.28 -27.88 16.55
N ALA A 252 -10.02 -27.54 16.32
CA ALA A 252 -9.38 -27.61 14.99
C ALA A 252 -8.76 -28.97 14.65
N ARG A 253 -8.97 -29.99 15.49
CA ARG A 253 -8.38 -31.34 15.30
C ARG A 253 -9.04 -32.16 14.20
N ASP A 254 -10.22 -31.79 13.76
CA ASP A 254 -11.01 -32.50 12.73
C ASP A 254 -10.84 -31.90 11.33
N ILE A 255 -9.85 -31.05 11.10
CA ILE A 255 -9.57 -30.45 9.79
C ILE A 255 -9.13 -31.53 8.80
N ASP A 256 -9.86 -31.66 7.69
CA ASP A 256 -9.55 -32.60 6.60
C ASP A 256 -8.61 -31.95 5.55
N VAL A 257 -8.75 -30.62 5.32
CA VAL A 257 -8.03 -29.94 4.23
C VAL A 257 -7.85 -28.45 4.52
N VAL A 258 -6.70 -27.93 4.10
CA VAL A 258 -6.36 -26.49 4.13
C VAL A 258 -6.50 -25.92 2.71
N ILE A 259 -7.27 -24.85 2.58
CA ILE A 259 -7.58 -24.20 1.30
C ILE A 259 -7.25 -22.71 1.37
N PRO A 260 -6.32 -22.19 0.53
CA PRO A 260 -6.04 -20.76 0.46
C PRO A 260 -7.14 -19.99 -0.26
N ILE A 261 -7.33 -18.74 0.13
CA ILE A 261 -8.08 -17.76 -0.67
C ILE A 261 -7.08 -17.12 -1.64
N PRO A 262 -7.22 -17.33 -2.98
CA PRO A 262 -6.21 -16.88 -3.93
C PRO A 262 -6.23 -15.35 -4.10
N ASP A 263 -5.04 -14.71 -4.38
CA ASP A 263 -3.75 -15.33 -4.63
C ASP A 263 -2.77 -15.14 -3.44
N SER A 264 -2.99 -14.14 -2.58
CA SER A 264 -2.09 -13.67 -1.51
C SER A 264 -1.87 -14.69 -0.40
N SER A 265 -2.89 -15.53 -0.14
CA SER A 265 -2.88 -16.45 1.00
C SER A 265 -2.14 -17.77 0.76
N ARG A 266 -1.73 -18.05 -0.47
CA ARG A 266 -1.06 -19.33 -0.83
C ARG A 266 0.16 -19.65 0.01
N PRO A 267 1.12 -18.72 0.22
CA PRO A 267 2.30 -19.02 1.05
C PRO A 267 1.94 -19.36 2.49
N TYR A 268 0.99 -18.66 3.06
CA TYR A 268 0.51 -18.91 4.44
C TYR A 268 -0.12 -20.30 4.56
N ALA A 269 -1.07 -20.61 3.68
CA ALA A 269 -1.79 -21.88 3.70
C ALA A 269 -0.88 -23.07 3.42
N LEU A 270 0.08 -22.92 2.52
CA LEU A 270 1.06 -23.94 2.19
C LEU A 270 1.89 -24.33 3.42
N GLU A 271 2.50 -23.33 4.07
CA GLU A 271 3.35 -23.58 5.22
C GLU A 271 2.55 -24.02 6.45
N LEU A 272 1.34 -23.47 6.64
CA LEU A 272 0.43 -23.92 7.68
C LEU A 272 0.07 -25.41 7.51
N ALA A 273 -0.28 -25.82 6.30
CA ALA A 273 -0.61 -27.22 6.00
C ALA A 273 0.60 -28.15 6.22
N ASN A 274 1.79 -27.74 5.75
CA ASN A 274 3.03 -28.50 5.95
C ASN A 274 3.34 -28.66 7.44
N THR A 275 3.26 -27.60 8.22
CA THR A 275 3.57 -27.60 9.67
C THR A 275 2.59 -28.47 10.45
N LEU A 276 1.30 -28.51 10.05
CA LEU A 276 0.29 -29.35 10.70
C LEU A 276 0.25 -30.78 10.17
N GLY A 277 0.90 -31.09 9.06
CA GLY A 277 0.80 -32.39 8.38
C GLY A 277 -0.56 -32.60 7.72
N LEU A 278 -1.25 -31.52 7.36
CA LEU A 278 -2.56 -31.53 6.71
C LEU A 278 -2.45 -31.46 5.19
N THR A 279 -3.49 -31.93 4.50
CA THR A 279 -3.57 -31.83 3.04
C THR A 279 -3.83 -30.40 2.61
N TYR A 280 -2.95 -29.84 1.74
CA TYR A 280 -3.18 -28.56 1.04
C TYR A 280 -3.90 -28.81 -0.29
N ARG A 281 -4.93 -28.02 -0.61
CA ARG A 281 -5.65 -28.07 -1.89
C ARG A 281 -6.03 -26.65 -2.36
N GLU A 282 -5.99 -26.46 -3.70
CA GLU A 282 -6.54 -25.28 -4.35
C GLU A 282 -8.05 -25.46 -4.52
N GLY A 283 -8.83 -25.05 -3.53
CA GLY A 283 -10.30 -25.19 -3.57
C GLY A 283 -11.00 -24.07 -4.33
N PHE A 284 -10.35 -22.94 -4.54
CA PHE A 284 -10.88 -21.81 -5.29
C PHE A 284 -10.04 -21.47 -6.51
N VAL A 285 -10.70 -21.18 -7.62
CA VAL A 285 -10.07 -20.70 -8.86
C VAL A 285 -10.51 -19.28 -9.14
N LYS A 286 -9.54 -18.40 -9.32
CA LYS A 286 -9.78 -17.01 -9.69
C LYS A 286 -10.01 -16.88 -11.19
N ASN A 287 -11.10 -16.21 -11.57
CA ASN A 287 -11.35 -15.89 -12.97
C ASN A 287 -10.34 -14.83 -13.45
N ARG A 288 -9.39 -15.25 -14.31
CA ARG A 288 -8.31 -14.40 -14.82
C ARG A 288 -8.78 -13.35 -15.84
N TYR A 289 -9.97 -13.54 -16.39
CA TYR A 289 -10.55 -12.64 -17.41
C TYR A 289 -11.32 -11.48 -16.80
N ILE A 290 -11.67 -11.55 -15.52
CA ILE A 290 -12.33 -10.46 -14.81
C ILE A 290 -11.24 -9.71 -14.01
N GLY A 291 -10.90 -8.51 -14.47
CA GLY A 291 -9.97 -7.60 -13.80
C GLY A 291 -10.48 -7.17 -12.40
N ARG A 292 -9.64 -6.52 -11.60
CA ARG A 292 -10.10 -5.82 -10.39
C ARG A 292 -11.17 -4.82 -10.84
N THR A 293 -12.40 -5.06 -10.44
CA THR A 293 -13.45 -4.03 -10.56
C THR A 293 -13.06 -2.93 -9.59
N PHE A 294 -12.95 -1.70 -10.11
CA PHE A 294 -12.86 -0.50 -9.28
C PHE A 294 -13.97 -0.53 -8.22
N ILE A 295 -13.71 0.10 -7.08
CA ILE A 295 -14.63 0.13 -5.94
C ILE A 295 -16.01 0.53 -6.44
N MET A 296 -16.92 -0.45 -6.52
CA MET A 296 -18.29 -0.18 -6.92
C MET A 296 -19.10 0.21 -5.67
N PRO A 297 -19.89 1.27 -5.71
CA PRO A 297 -20.81 1.60 -4.64
C PRO A 297 -21.92 0.52 -4.53
N GLY A 298 -22.29 0.14 -3.30
CA GLY A 298 -23.39 -0.79 -3.01
C GLY A 298 -22.97 -2.19 -2.58
N GLN A 299 -23.60 -2.69 -1.50
CA GLN A 299 -23.31 -4.02 -0.93
C GLN A 299 -23.70 -5.18 -1.87
N GLU A 300 -24.79 -5.08 -2.60
CA GLU A 300 -25.25 -6.14 -3.52
C GLU A 300 -24.32 -6.33 -4.72
N MET A 301 -23.79 -5.23 -5.26
CA MET A 301 -22.80 -5.31 -6.36
C MET A 301 -21.48 -5.91 -5.91
N ARG A 302 -21.06 -5.69 -4.65
CA ARG A 302 -19.87 -6.34 -4.09
C ARG A 302 -20.05 -7.85 -3.94
N LYS A 303 -21.22 -8.31 -3.53
CA LYS A 303 -21.54 -9.76 -3.43
C LYS A 303 -21.47 -10.44 -4.80
N LYS A 304 -22.10 -9.87 -5.83
CA LYS A 304 -22.00 -10.37 -7.20
C LYS A 304 -20.55 -10.38 -7.71
N SER A 305 -19.75 -9.38 -7.33
CA SER A 305 -18.34 -9.24 -7.73
C SER A 305 -17.45 -10.37 -7.19
N VAL A 306 -17.64 -10.85 -5.96
CA VAL A 306 -16.85 -11.97 -5.41
C VAL A 306 -17.15 -13.26 -6.15
N ARG A 307 -18.43 -13.60 -6.33
CA ARG A 307 -18.89 -14.82 -7.04
C ARG A 307 -18.52 -14.83 -8.53
N GLN A 308 -18.36 -13.66 -9.15
CA GLN A 308 -17.86 -13.57 -10.53
C GLN A 308 -16.35 -13.80 -10.62
N LYS A 309 -15.60 -13.47 -9.56
CA LYS A 309 -14.14 -13.54 -9.53
C LYS A 309 -13.60 -14.87 -9.05
N LEU A 310 -14.34 -15.59 -8.22
CA LEU A 310 -13.94 -16.85 -7.59
C LEU A 310 -14.95 -17.95 -7.89
N ASN A 311 -14.46 -19.14 -8.22
CA ASN A 311 -15.26 -20.34 -8.36
C ASN A 311 -14.72 -21.43 -7.42
N ALA A 312 -15.63 -22.12 -6.71
CA ALA A 312 -15.28 -23.23 -5.86
C ALA A 312 -15.18 -24.54 -6.67
N ILE A 313 -14.18 -25.37 -6.36
CA ILE A 313 -14.02 -26.72 -6.89
C ILE A 313 -14.72 -27.68 -5.95
N GLY A 314 -15.97 -28.08 -6.24
CA GLY A 314 -16.86 -28.78 -5.32
C GLY A 314 -16.26 -30.05 -4.69
N MET A 315 -15.44 -30.83 -5.40
CA MET A 315 -14.79 -32.03 -4.87
C MET A 315 -13.83 -31.76 -3.71
N GLU A 316 -13.31 -30.54 -3.59
CA GLU A 316 -12.39 -30.16 -2.52
C GLU A 316 -13.12 -29.76 -1.24
N PHE A 317 -14.41 -29.50 -1.32
CA PHE A 317 -15.26 -29.08 -0.19
C PHE A 317 -16.20 -30.19 0.31
N LYS A 318 -16.74 -30.98 -0.61
CA LYS A 318 -17.82 -31.93 -0.31
C LYS A 318 -17.49 -32.86 0.85
N ASP A 319 -18.33 -32.86 1.87
CA ASP A 319 -18.31 -33.68 3.08
C ASP A 319 -17.04 -33.49 3.95
N LYS A 320 -16.25 -32.42 3.73
CA LYS A 320 -15.01 -32.15 4.46
C LYS A 320 -15.18 -31.05 5.51
N VAL A 321 -14.34 -31.09 6.54
CA VAL A 321 -14.02 -29.97 7.42
C VAL A 321 -12.87 -29.19 6.77
N VAL A 322 -13.16 -27.99 6.29
CA VAL A 322 -12.18 -27.16 5.56
C VAL A 322 -11.64 -26.05 6.44
N LEU A 323 -10.33 -25.81 6.41
CA LEU A 323 -9.70 -24.63 6.95
C LEU A 323 -9.39 -23.68 5.79
N LEU A 324 -10.16 -22.60 5.67
CA LEU A 324 -9.90 -21.52 4.75
C LEU A 324 -8.82 -20.61 5.33
N VAL A 325 -7.82 -20.24 4.53
CA VAL A 325 -6.75 -19.33 4.96
C VAL A 325 -6.78 -18.09 4.09
N ASP A 326 -6.91 -16.92 4.73
CA ASP A 326 -6.82 -15.60 4.09
C ASP A 326 -5.67 -14.77 4.66
N ASP A 327 -5.24 -13.73 3.94
CA ASP A 327 -4.24 -12.80 4.44
C ASP A 327 -4.80 -11.91 5.57
N SER A 328 -6.03 -11.43 5.43
CA SER A 328 -6.66 -10.51 6.39
C SER A 328 -8.18 -10.47 6.27
N ILE A 329 -8.85 -10.10 7.35
CA ILE A 329 -10.29 -9.80 7.36
C ILE A 329 -10.46 -8.32 7.72
N VAL A 330 -10.98 -7.53 6.78
CA VAL A 330 -11.17 -6.08 6.98
C VAL A 330 -12.64 -5.76 7.28
N ARG A 331 -13.53 -5.86 6.29
CA ARG A 331 -14.98 -5.60 6.45
C ARG A 331 -15.81 -6.88 6.73
N GLY A 332 -15.25 -8.05 6.54
CA GLY A 332 -15.93 -9.33 6.69
C GLY A 332 -16.88 -9.70 5.55
N THR A 333 -17.27 -8.77 4.67
CA THR A 333 -18.21 -9.05 3.57
C THR A 333 -17.67 -10.09 2.59
N THR A 334 -16.40 -9.95 2.17
CA THR A 334 -15.74 -10.91 1.27
C THR A 334 -15.60 -12.27 1.94
N SER A 335 -15.17 -12.30 3.20
CA SER A 335 -14.99 -13.53 3.96
C SER A 335 -16.31 -14.28 4.13
N ARG A 336 -17.42 -13.56 4.39
CA ARG A 336 -18.78 -14.14 4.45
C ARG A 336 -19.18 -14.81 3.14
N GLU A 337 -18.97 -14.13 2.00
CA GLU A 337 -19.31 -14.72 0.69
C GLU A 337 -18.45 -15.95 0.39
N ILE A 338 -17.18 -15.94 0.76
CA ILE A 338 -16.27 -17.07 0.56
C ILE A 338 -16.66 -18.27 1.45
N VAL A 339 -17.00 -18.03 2.72
CA VAL A 339 -17.51 -19.05 3.62
C VAL A 339 -18.81 -19.65 3.08
N GLN A 340 -19.73 -18.80 2.58
CA GLN A 340 -20.96 -19.28 1.96
C GLN A 340 -20.71 -20.12 0.71
N MET A 341 -19.76 -19.72 -0.14
CA MET A 341 -19.36 -20.51 -1.32
C MET A 341 -18.81 -21.89 -0.94
N ALA A 342 -18.02 -21.98 0.14
CA ALA A 342 -17.53 -23.27 0.65
C ALA A 342 -18.68 -24.16 1.15
N ARG A 343 -19.66 -23.57 1.84
CA ARG A 343 -20.86 -24.29 2.28
C ARG A 343 -21.74 -24.73 1.10
N ASP A 344 -21.97 -23.86 0.13
CA ASP A 344 -22.72 -24.18 -1.10
C ASP A 344 -22.02 -25.31 -1.90
N ALA A 345 -20.68 -25.41 -1.80
CA ALA A 345 -19.89 -26.49 -2.39
C ALA A 345 -19.89 -27.79 -1.58
N GLY A 346 -20.62 -27.84 -0.45
CA GLY A 346 -20.84 -29.04 0.36
C GLY A 346 -19.88 -29.25 1.51
N ALA A 347 -19.17 -28.23 1.99
CA ALA A 347 -18.33 -28.34 3.18
C ALA A 347 -19.18 -28.70 4.42
N ARG A 348 -18.70 -29.67 5.21
CA ARG A 348 -19.32 -30.10 6.46
C ARG A 348 -19.17 -29.07 7.57
N LYS A 349 -17.96 -28.50 7.68
CA LYS A 349 -17.63 -27.36 8.53
C LYS A 349 -16.68 -26.45 7.79
N VAL A 350 -16.74 -25.16 8.10
CA VAL A 350 -15.85 -24.15 7.54
C VAL A 350 -15.17 -23.40 8.67
N TYR A 351 -13.89 -23.68 8.87
CA TYR A 351 -13.01 -22.92 9.75
C TYR A 351 -12.30 -21.86 8.92
N PHE A 352 -12.02 -20.73 9.53
CA PHE A 352 -11.38 -19.61 8.86
C PHE A 352 -10.14 -19.13 9.64
N ALA A 353 -9.00 -19.05 9.01
CA ALA A 353 -7.77 -18.54 9.59
C ALA A 353 -7.29 -17.29 8.85
N SER A 354 -7.02 -16.22 9.59
CA SER A 354 -6.42 -15.00 9.09
C SER A 354 -4.92 -14.97 9.40
N ALA A 355 -4.09 -14.76 8.37
CA ALA A 355 -2.65 -14.61 8.54
C ALA A 355 -2.26 -13.29 9.18
N SER A 356 -3.18 -12.31 9.24
CA SER A 356 -3.02 -11.08 10.00
C SER A 356 -3.76 -11.13 11.33
N PRO A 357 -3.36 -10.30 12.31
CA PRO A 357 -4.17 -9.96 13.46
C PRO A 357 -5.49 -9.28 13.06
N PRO A 358 -6.48 -9.17 13.97
CA PRO A 358 -7.70 -8.41 13.73
C PRO A 358 -7.38 -6.96 13.37
N VAL A 359 -7.89 -6.48 12.23
CA VAL A 359 -7.79 -5.07 11.82
C VAL A 359 -8.85 -4.26 12.57
N ARG A 360 -8.42 -3.47 13.56
CA ARG A 360 -9.31 -2.75 14.50
C ARG A 360 -9.31 -1.24 14.33
N TYR A 361 -8.26 -0.69 13.69
CA TYR A 361 -8.04 0.75 13.57
C TYR A 361 -7.79 1.14 12.12
N PRO A 362 -8.17 2.37 11.71
CA PRO A 362 -7.87 2.85 10.36
C PRO A 362 -6.36 3.06 10.19
N ASN A 363 -5.86 2.86 8.97
CA ASN A 363 -4.52 3.29 8.60
C ASN A 363 -4.56 4.76 8.15
N VAL A 364 -3.54 5.54 8.56
CA VAL A 364 -3.39 6.97 8.21
C VAL A 364 -2.14 7.25 7.37
N TYR A 365 -1.41 6.20 6.96
CA TYR A 365 -0.11 6.29 6.31
C TYR A 365 -0.13 5.85 4.82
N GLY A 366 -1.30 5.96 4.20
CA GLY A 366 -1.44 5.73 2.75
C GLY A 366 -1.92 4.33 2.37
N ILE A 367 -2.55 3.60 3.30
CA ILE A 367 -3.33 2.39 2.98
C ILE A 367 -4.81 2.78 3.01
N ASP A 368 -5.53 2.46 1.92
CA ASP A 368 -6.99 2.65 1.88
C ASP A 368 -7.68 1.61 2.77
N MET A 369 -7.82 1.96 4.04
CA MET A 369 -8.63 1.21 4.99
C MET A 369 -9.97 1.92 5.25
N PRO A 370 -11.05 1.16 5.47
CA PRO A 370 -12.35 1.75 5.76
C PRO A 370 -12.36 2.50 7.10
N ASN A 371 -13.43 3.26 7.33
CA ASN A 371 -13.66 3.89 8.63
C ASN A 371 -13.72 2.81 9.73
N GLN A 372 -13.35 3.17 10.95
CA GLN A 372 -13.31 2.22 12.07
C GLN A 372 -14.64 1.48 12.28
N ARG A 373 -15.76 2.15 12.04
CA ARG A 373 -17.11 1.56 12.12
C ARG A 373 -17.38 0.45 11.09
N GLU A 374 -16.68 0.47 9.98
CA GLU A 374 -16.79 -0.53 8.91
C GLU A 374 -15.84 -1.73 9.12
N LEU A 375 -14.88 -1.63 10.05
CA LEU A 375 -13.97 -2.71 10.38
C LEU A 375 -14.73 -3.77 11.20
N VAL A 376 -14.76 -5.00 10.69
CA VAL A 376 -15.53 -6.07 11.34
C VAL A 376 -15.04 -6.40 12.75
N ALA A 377 -13.74 -6.18 13.01
CA ALA A 377 -13.13 -6.52 14.30
C ALA A 377 -13.25 -5.41 15.35
N THR A 378 -13.78 -4.21 15.00
CA THR A 378 -13.92 -3.12 15.96
C THR A 378 -15.01 -3.47 16.99
N GLY A 379 -14.62 -3.53 18.27
CA GLY A 379 -15.51 -3.77 19.39
C GLY A 379 -16.12 -5.19 19.45
N ARG A 380 -15.62 -6.14 18.63
CA ARG A 380 -16.12 -7.52 18.57
C ARG A 380 -15.06 -8.53 19.00
N SER A 381 -15.52 -9.60 19.62
CA SER A 381 -14.73 -10.81 19.91
C SER A 381 -14.57 -11.67 18.65
N GLU A 382 -13.62 -12.58 18.66
CA GLU A 382 -13.40 -13.53 17.55
C GLU A 382 -14.63 -14.41 17.29
N SER A 383 -15.35 -14.82 18.34
CA SER A 383 -16.58 -15.59 18.21
C SER A 383 -17.72 -14.81 17.56
N GLU A 384 -17.86 -13.52 17.86
CA GLU A 384 -18.84 -12.65 17.20
C GLU A 384 -18.48 -12.41 15.73
N ILE A 385 -17.19 -12.27 15.42
CA ILE A 385 -16.73 -12.15 14.02
C ILE A 385 -16.93 -13.45 13.26
N ALA A 386 -16.66 -14.62 13.89
CA ALA A 386 -16.93 -15.93 13.31
C ALA A 386 -18.39 -16.07 12.91
N ALA A 387 -19.31 -15.73 13.83
CA ALA A 387 -20.74 -15.73 13.56
C ALA A 387 -21.12 -14.77 12.43
N GLU A 388 -20.53 -13.57 12.41
CA GLU A 388 -20.78 -12.54 11.39
C GLU A 388 -20.37 -13.00 9.99
N ILE A 389 -19.22 -13.69 9.84
CA ILE A 389 -18.77 -14.23 8.55
C ILE A 389 -19.34 -15.62 8.24
N GLY A 390 -20.08 -16.26 9.19
CA GLY A 390 -20.69 -17.57 9.04
C GLY A 390 -19.72 -18.75 9.16
N ALA A 391 -18.53 -18.55 9.75
CA ALA A 391 -17.56 -19.62 10.01
C ALA A 391 -17.88 -20.35 11.32
N ASP A 392 -17.58 -21.68 11.36
CA ASP A 392 -17.75 -22.48 12.57
C ASP A 392 -16.65 -22.22 13.61
N LEU A 393 -15.46 -21.76 13.14
CA LEU A 393 -14.33 -21.36 13.96
C LEU A 393 -13.55 -20.26 13.22
N LEU A 394 -13.09 -19.23 13.94
CA LEU A 394 -12.23 -18.19 13.44
C LEU A 394 -10.94 -18.16 14.25
N ILE A 395 -9.80 -18.08 13.54
CA ILE A 395 -8.47 -18.06 14.14
C ILE A 395 -7.73 -16.86 13.54
N TYR A 396 -7.30 -15.94 14.37
CA TYR A 396 -6.45 -14.83 13.96
C TYR A 396 -4.98 -15.09 14.30
N GLN A 397 -4.09 -14.58 13.47
CA GLN A 397 -2.68 -14.47 13.83
C GLN A 397 -2.51 -13.51 15.01
N ARG A 398 -1.57 -13.79 15.89
CA ARG A 398 -1.18 -12.89 16.96
C ARG A 398 -0.18 -11.86 16.44
N LEU A 399 -0.29 -10.61 16.91
CA LEU A 399 0.57 -9.51 16.46
C LEU A 399 2.05 -9.74 16.80
N ASP A 400 2.33 -10.23 17.99
CA ASP A 400 3.69 -10.58 18.42
C ASP A 400 4.31 -11.68 17.55
N ALA A 401 3.54 -12.73 17.25
CA ALA A 401 3.97 -13.82 16.39
C ALA A 401 4.20 -13.37 14.94
N LEU A 402 3.36 -12.46 14.41
CA LEU A 402 3.56 -11.86 13.09
C LEU A 402 4.84 -11.02 13.05
N LYS A 403 5.04 -10.11 14.03
CA LYS A 403 6.27 -9.32 14.15
C LYS A 403 7.51 -10.22 14.24
N GLU A 404 7.47 -11.25 15.07
CA GLU A 404 8.56 -12.21 15.20
C GLU A 404 8.85 -12.96 13.88
N ALA A 405 7.83 -13.38 13.16
CA ALA A 405 7.98 -14.07 11.88
C ALA A 405 8.76 -13.23 10.85
N VAL A 406 8.47 -11.91 10.79
CA VAL A 406 9.19 -10.97 9.93
C VAL A 406 10.61 -10.71 10.45
N CYS A 407 10.79 -10.47 11.75
CA CYS A 407 12.11 -10.26 12.37
C CYS A 407 13.06 -11.45 12.16
N ARG A 408 12.56 -12.68 12.15
CA ARG A 408 13.37 -13.86 11.88
C ARG A 408 13.96 -13.89 10.47
N CYS A 409 13.35 -13.19 9.51
CA CYS A 409 13.93 -13.04 8.17
C CYS A 409 15.07 -12.02 8.16
N ASN A 410 14.95 -10.95 8.97
CA ASN A 410 15.98 -9.92 9.12
C ASN A 410 16.01 -9.40 10.57
N PRO A 411 17.00 -9.83 11.39
CA PRO A 411 17.11 -9.40 12.79
C PRO A 411 17.35 -7.90 12.99
N ALA A 412 17.68 -7.14 11.95
CA ALA A 412 17.79 -5.69 12.02
C ALA A 412 16.43 -4.99 12.13
N LEU A 413 15.35 -5.67 11.75
CA LEU A 413 13.98 -5.18 11.93
C LEU A 413 13.53 -5.46 13.37
N THR A 414 13.41 -4.42 14.17
CA THR A 414 13.00 -4.54 15.57
C THR A 414 11.65 -3.90 15.85
N ASN A 415 11.24 -2.93 15.02
CA ASN A 415 9.99 -2.19 15.15
C ASN A 415 9.24 -2.16 13.83
N PHE A 416 7.92 -1.95 13.94
CA PHE A 416 7.02 -1.88 12.78
C PHE A 416 5.94 -0.82 12.99
N GLU A 417 5.52 -0.21 11.89
CA GLU A 417 4.23 0.45 11.83
C GLU A 417 3.15 -0.63 11.78
N ALA A 418 2.32 -0.73 12.81
CA ALA A 418 1.30 -1.75 13.00
C ALA A 418 -0.03 -1.16 13.49
N SER A 419 -0.23 0.15 13.32
CA SER A 419 -1.34 0.91 13.89
C SER A 419 -2.72 0.35 13.53
N CYS A 420 -2.88 -0.25 12.36
CA CYS A 420 -4.14 -0.88 11.96
C CYS A 420 -4.54 -2.07 12.87
N PHE A 421 -3.59 -2.65 13.60
CA PHE A 421 -3.82 -3.76 14.54
C PHE A 421 -3.87 -3.30 16.00
N ASP A 422 -2.91 -2.46 16.43
CA ASP A 422 -2.72 -2.07 17.85
C ASP A 422 -3.16 -0.65 18.19
N GLY A 423 -3.47 0.19 17.19
CA GLY A 423 -3.87 1.59 17.40
C GLY A 423 -2.71 2.52 17.79
N HIS A 424 -1.48 2.03 17.75
CA HIS A 424 -0.30 2.83 18.06
C HIS A 424 0.27 3.48 16.79
N TYR A 425 0.05 4.78 16.63
CA TYR A 425 0.52 5.57 15.49
C TYR A 425 1.90 6.16 15.77
N ILE A 426 2.92 5.73 15.03
CA ILE A 426 4.33 6.01 15.33
C ILE A 426 4.76 7.46 15.12
N THR A 427 4.02 8.24 14.34
CA THR A 427 4.31 9.69 14.15
C THR A 427 3.97 10.53 15.36
N GLY A 428 3.16 10.00 16.30
CA GLY A 428 2.83 10.63 17.59
C GLY A 428 1.87 11.82 17.52
N ASP A 429 1.35 12.14 16.34
CA ASP A 429 0.46 13.28 16.09
C ASP A 429 -1.00 12.88 15.82
N ILE A 430 -1.31 11.59 15.89
CA ILE A 430 -2.65 11.07 15.62
C ILE A 430 -3.45 11.01 16.93
N THR A 431 -4.48 11.85 17.00
CA THR A 431 -5.38 11.93 18.15
C THR A 431 -6.74 11.31 17.81
N PRO A 432 -7.60 11.00 18.83
CA PRO A 432 -8.98 10.57 18.58
C PRO A 432 -9.78 11.57 17.73
N GLU A 433 -9.53 12.88 17.93
CA GLU A 433 -10.17 13.96 17.19
C GLU A 433 -9.76 13.93 15.70
N TYR A 434 -8.48 13.69 15.42
CA TYR A 434 -7.99 13.51 14.04
C TYR A 434 -8.69 12.34 13.36
N LEU A 435 -8.81 11.19 14.04
CA LEU A 435 -9.47 10.01 13.49
C LEU A 435 -10.97 10.24 13.25
N ALA A 436 -11.64 11.01 14.11
CA ALA A 436 -13.03 11.39 13.94
C ALA A 436 -13.21 12.30 12.71
N GLN A 437 -12.39 13.34 12.56
CA GLN A 437 -12.39 14.22 11.40
C GLN A 437 -12.13 13.44 10.08
N LEU A 438 -11.18 12.52 10.10
CA LEU A 438 -10.88 11.68 8.94
C LEU A 438 -12.08 10.81 8.54
N ALA A 439 -12.85 10.32 9.52
CA ALA A 439 -14.06 9.54 9.28
C ALA A 439 -15.15 10.39 8.63
N ASP A 440 -15.39 11.58 9.14
CA ASP A 440 -16.42 12.52 8.65
C ASP A 440 -16.11 12.94 7.18
N HIS A 441 -14.88 13.32 6.86
CA HIS A 441 -14.46 13.66 5.49
C HIS A 441 -14.64 12.50 4.50
N ARG A 442 -14.43 11.25 4.94
CA ARG A 442 -14.63 10.07 4.09
C ARG A 442 -16.11 9.79 3.85
N ASP A 443 -16.97 10.04 4.82
CA ASP A 443 -18.41 9.84 4.68
C ASP A 443 -19.02 10.93 3.76
N GLU A 444 -18.59 12.19 3.87
CA GLU A 444 -18.98 13.29 2.98
C GLU A 444 -18.56 13.02 1.52
N SER A 445 -17.34 12.57 1.28
CA SER A 445 -16.86 12.26 -0.07
C SER A 445 -17.61 11.09 -0.73
N ARG A 446 -18.16 10.17 0.07
CA ARG A 446 -19.00 9.06 -0.40
C ARG A 446 -20.46 9.53 -0.64
N GLY A 447 -20.98 10.39 0.21
CA GLY A 447 -22.31 10.99 0.04
C GLY A 447 -22.43 11.79 -1.26
N ALA A 448 -21.44 12.60 -1.57
CA ALA A 448 -21.37 13.38 -2.80
C ALA A 448 -21.34 12.55 -4.09
N VAL A 449 -20.82 11.30 -4.03
CA VAL A 449 -20.81 10.35 -5.18
C VAL A 449 -22.19 9.72 -5.41
N VAL A 450 -23.05 9.65 -4.38
CA VAL A 450 -24.40 9.06 -4.50
C VAL A 450 -25.42 10.08 -5.04
N GLU A 451 -25.18 11.38 -4.85
CA GLU A 451 -26.06 12.47 -5.33
C GLU A 451 -25.64 13.03 -6.70
N GLY A 452 -24.50 12.69 -7.23
CA GLY A 452 -24.04 13.11 -8.57
C GLY A 452 -24.62 12.24 -9.67
N ASP A 453 -25.58 12.79 -10.41
CA ASP A 453 -26.26 12.27 -11.58
C ASP A 453 -25.37 11.42 -12.53
N ASP A 454 -25.92 10.35 -13.06
CA ASP A 454 -25.44 9.65 -14.25
C ASP A 454 -25.55 10.58 -15.49
N PRO A 455 -24.45 11.12 -16.04
CA PRO A 455 -24.54 11.98 -17.21
C PRO A 455 -24.82 11.23 -18.51
N ARG A 456 -25.23 9.96 -18.46
CA ARG A 456 -25.54 9.11 -19.62
C ARG A 456 -27.03 8.76 -19.76
N GLY A 457 -27.91 9.47 -19.10
CA GLY A 457 -29.33 9.39 -19.29
C GLY A 457 -29.85 10.54 -20.17
N GLY A 458 -29.60 10.52 -21.47
CA GLY A 458 -30.12 11.57 -22.37
C GLY A 458 -30.02 11.24 -23.85
N SER A 459 -31.16 10.81 -24.40
CA SER A 459 -31.61 10.86 -25.80
C SER A 459 -31.03 9.87 -26.79
N GLY A 460 -31.78 8.77 -26.97
CA GLY A 460 -31.98 8.21 -28.30
C GLY A 460 -32.84 9.17 -29.11
N GLU A 461 -32.40 9.46 -30.28
CA GLU A 461 -33.11 9.52 -31.53
C GLU A 461 -32.11 9.32 -32.67
#